data_60143685f2979258e5558f1c3a4ea2a8
#
_entry.id   60143685f2979258e5558f1c3a4ea2a8
#
_cell.length_a   1.000
_cell.length_b   1.000
_cell.length_c   1.000
_cell.angle_alpha   90.00
_cell.angle_beta   90.00
_cell.angle_gamma   90.00
#
_symmetry.space_group_name_H-M   'P 1'
#
loop_
_entity.id
_entity.type
_entity.pdbx_description
1 polymer ?
#
loop_
_entity_poly.entity_id
_entity_poly.type
_entity_poly.pdbx_seq_one_letter_code
_entity_poly.pdbx_strand_id
1 'polypeptide(L)'
;LGNHDWETPGAKPYLDYFTLPGNERYYDFVKGDVHFFAIDSDEREPDGITATSKQAAWLEQALKKSTAAWQIVFMHHPPYSSASHGSSEELRWPYAKWGADLVLAGHDHTYERVEQGGIVYVVNGLGGNRPYPFRQPVPGSVIQYQKRHGAQFIEASKSTLVSRFSTIDRETIDAFSLEAPAKPAP
;
A
#
# COMPACT_ATOMS: atom_id res chain seq x y z
N LEU A 1 -1.45 0.46 10.93
CA LEU A 1 -1.74 -0.68 11.81
C LEU A 1 -2.09 -1.92 11.00
N GLY A 2 -1.85 -3.11 11.57
CA GLY A 2 -2.24 -4.39 11.00
C GLY A 2 -3.04 -5.20 12.01
N ASN A 3 -3.52 -6.39 11.59
CA ASN A 3 -4.38 -7.23 12.42
C ASN A 3 -3.76 -7.62 13.77
N HIS A 4 -2.44 -7.79 13.85
CA HIS A 4 -1.75 -8.11 15.11
C HIS A 4 -1.69 -6.92 16.07
N ASP A 5 -1.64 -5.69 15.57
CA ASP A 5 -1.69 -4.50 16.45
C ASP A 5 -3.05 -4.38 17.14
N TRP A 6 -4.11 -4.83 16.46
CA TRP A 6 -5.47 -4.82 16.94
C TRP A 6 -5.87 -6.04 17.82
N GLU A 7 -4.97 -6.99 18.08
CA GLU A 7 -5.22 -8.11 19.03
C GLU A 7 -5.45 -7.60 20.45
N THR A 8 -4.91 -6.44 20.80
CA THR A 8 -5.21 -5.75 22.04
C THR A 8 -6.31 -4.70 21.85
N PRO A 9 -7.24 -4.53 22.81
CA PRO A 9 -8.32 -3.55 22.69
C PRO A 9 -7.80 -2.15 22.37
N GLY A 10 -8.31 -1.57 21.27
CA GLY A 10 -7.96 -0.23 20.82
C GLY A 10 -6.53 -0.09 20.30
N ALA A 11 -5.86 -1.18 19.93
CA ALA A 11 -4.45 -1.18 19.48
C ALA A 11 -3.51 -0.43 20.45
N LYS A 12 -3.83 -0.47 21.74
CA LYS A 12 -3.21 0.39 22.77
C LYS A 12 -1.67 0.32 22.81
N PRO A 13 -1.00 -0.86 22.76
CA PRO A 13 0.46 -0.90 22.78
C PRO A 13 1.10 -0.19 21.59
N TYR A 14 0.48 -0.23 20.41
CA TYR A 14 0.95 0.48 19.22
C TYR A 14 0.84 2.00 19.41
N LEU A 15 -0.34 2.49 19.81
CA LEU A 15 -0.61 3.91 20.00
C LEU A 15 0.13 4.53 21.20
N ASP A 16 0.47 3.71 22.23
CA ASP A 16 1.31 4.17 23.33
C ASP A 16 2.80 4.27 22.96
N TYR A 17 3.24 3.48 21.98
CA TYR A 17 4.66 3.41 21.59
C TYR A 17 5.03 4.40 20.49
N PHE A 18 4.17 4.54 19.48
CA PHE A 18 4.42 5.42 18.34
C PHE A 18 3.72 6.77 18.53
N THR A 19 4.41 7.84 18.19
CA THR A 19 3.81 9.18 18.04
C THR A 19 3.74 9.49 16.55
N LEU A 20 2.55 9.43 16.01
CA LEU A 20 2.29 9.58 14.57
C LEU A 20 1.39 10.79 14.31
N PRO A 21 1.31 11.30 13.06
CA PRO A 21 0.46 12.44 12.75
C PRO A 21 -1.05 12.17 12.93
N GLY A 22 -1.83 13.22 13.13
CA GLY A 22 -3.28 13.17 13.12
C GLY A 22 -3.87 12.33 14.26
N ASN A 23 -4.66 11.33 13.92
CA ASN A 23 -5.25 10.40 14.88
C ASN A 23 -4.40 9.14 15.11
N GLU A 24 -3.18 9.09 14.56
CA GLU A 24 -2.18 8.03 14.66
C GLU A 24 -2.57 6.69 14.04
N ARG A 25 -3.81 6.50 13.63
CA ARG A 25 -4.29 5.29 12.97
C ARG A 25 -4.20 5.41 11.45
N TYR A 26 -4.58 6.58 10.92
CA TYR A 26 -4.39 6.93 9.52
C TYR A 26 -3.92 8.39 9.42
N TYR A 27 -2.95 8.63 8.57
CA TYR A 27 -2.25 9.91 8.48
C TYR A 27 -1.51 10.05 7.15
N ASP A 28 -0.97 11.24 6.91
CA ASP A 28 -0.13 11.50 5.73
C ASP A 28 1.14 12.27 6.10
N PHE A 29 2.13 12.14 5.25
CA PHE A 29 3.37 12.91 5.33
C PHE A 29 4.05 13.02 3.98
N VAL A 30 4.84 14.07 3.79
CA VAL A 30 5.62 14.30 2.55
C VAL A 30 7.08 14.02 2.80
N LYS A 31 7.72 13.29 1.88
CA LYS A 31 9.16 13.11 1.85
C LYS A 31 9.69 13.24 0.42
N GLY A 32 10.49 14.28 0.17
CA GLY A 32 10.96 14.60 -1.18
C GLY A 32 9.79 14.90 -2.13
N ASP A 33 9.76 14.21 -3.25
CA ASP A 33 8.72 14.37 -4.28
C ASP A 33 7.50 13.47 -4.06
N VAL A 34 7.44 12.74 -2.93
CA VAL A 34 6.39 11.76 -2.63
C VAL A 34 5.55 12.20 -1.43
N HIS A 35 4.24 12.13 -1.57
CA HIS A 35 3.26 12.23 -0.50
C HIS A 35 2.75 10.83 -0.15
N PHE A 36 2.99 10.41 1.07
CA PHE A 36 2.60 9.10 1.60
C PHE A 36 1.32 9.22 2.41
N PHE A 37 0.42 8.28 2.22
CA PHE A 37 -0.85 8.18 2.94
C PHE A 37 -0.94 6.80 3.59
N ALA A 38 -0.82 6.77 4.91
CA ALA A 38 -1.05 5.56 5.70
C ALA A 38 -2.54 5.42 6.00
N ILE A 39 -3.12 4.26 5.73
CA ILE A 39 -4.48 3.94 6.17
C ILE A 39 -4.47 2.73 7.10
N ASP A 40 -5.38 2.71 8.06
CA ASP A 40 -5.64 1.53 8.87
C ASP A 40 -6.63 0.63 8.11
N SER A 41 -6.17 -0.55 7.78
CA SER A 41 -6.92 -1.51 6.97
C SER A 41 -7.60 -2.62 7.78
N ASP A 42 -7.56 -2.53 9.10
CA ASP A 42 -8.20 -3.52 9.97
C ASP A 42 -9.70 -3.23 10.14
N GLU A 43 -10.52 -4.28 10.17
CA GLU A 43 -11.97 -4.16 10.32
C GLU A 43 -12.41 -3.50 11.62
N ARG A 44 -11.52 -3.47 12.63
CA ARG A 44 -11.73 -2.81 13.94
C ARG A 44 -11.46 -1.31 13.94
N GLU A 45 -11.03 -0.73 12.81
CA GLU A 45 -10.83 0.72 12.69
C GLU A 45 -12.14 1.48 12.95
N PRO A 46 -12.20 2.34 14.00
CA PRO A 46 -13.47 2.99 14.42
C PRO A 46 -14.10 3.90 13.36
N ASP A 47 -13.30 4.50 12.49
CA ASP A 47 -13.77 5.38 11.41
C ASP A 47 -14.12 4.59 10.14
N GLY A 48 -13.95 3.24 10.17
CA GLY A 48 -14.35 2.29 9.14
C GLY A 48 -13.38 2.15 7.98
N ILE A 49 -13.51 1.02 7.25
CA ILE A 49 -12.62 0.64 6.15
C ILE A 49 -13.34 0.50 4.79
N THR A 50 -14.62 0.82 4.70
CA THR A 50 -15.33 0.80 3.42
C THR A 50 -15.07 2.07 2.61
N ALA A 51 -15.36 2.04 1.30
CA ALA A 51 -15.18 3.20 0.41
C ALA A 51 -16.04 4.43 0.79
N THR A 52 -17.03 4.27 1.66
CA THR A 52 -17.91 5.33 2.18
C THR A 52 -17.62 5.70 3.63
N SER A 53 -16.57 5.15 4.22
CA SER A 53 -16.17 5.40 5.59
C SER A 53 -15.60 6.80 5.78
N LYS A 54 -15.50 7.24 7.03
CA LYS A 54 -14.88 8.53 7.38
C LYS A 54 -13.40 8.55 7.01
N GLN A 55 -12.69 7.43 7.19
CA GLN A 55 -11.30 7.28 6.78
C GLN A 55 -11.14 7.41 5.25
N ALA A 56 -12.03 6.78 4.46
CA ALA A 56 -12.02 6.88 3.00
C ALA A 56 -12.28 8.32 2.52
N ALA A 57 -13.24 9.01 3.14
CA ALA A 57 -13.53 10.42 2.82
C ALA A 57 -12.33 11.33 3.15
N TRP A 58 -11.62 11.07 4.25
CA TRP A 58 -10.37 11.76 4.58
C TRP A 58 -9.30 11.54 3.50
N LEU A 59 -9.07 10.26 3.11
CA LEU A 59 -8.05 9.92 2.11
C LEU A 59 -8.35 10.60 0.76
N GLU A 60 -9.60 10.54 0.29
CA GLU A 60 -10.01 11.20 -0.95
C GLU A 60 -9.70 12.70 -0.93
N GLN A 61 -10.03 13.38 0.17
CA GLN A 61 -9.75 14.81 0.32
C GLN A 61 -8.25 15.11 0.39
N ALA A 62 -7.48 14.28 1.10
CA ALA A 62 -6.05 14.46 1.27
C ALA A 62 -5.31 14.23 -0.06
N LEU A 63 -5.65 13.19 -0.82
CA LEU A 63 -5.12 12.93 -2.16
C LEU A 63 -5.41 14.09 -3.13
N LYS A 64 -6.65 14.59 -3.17
CA LYS A 64 -7.04 15.73 -4.03
C LYS A 64 -6.30 17.04 -3.69
N LYS A 65 -5.89 17.23 -2.44
CA LYS A 65 -5.13 18.41 -2.00
C LYS A 65 -3.63 18.27 -2.23
N SER A 66 -3.15 17.07 -2.48
CA SER A 66 -1.72 16.83 -2.67
C SER A 66 -1.19 17.56 -3.89
N THR A 67 -0.03 18.21 -3.70
CA THR A 67 0.72 18.86 -4.78
C THR A 67 2.05 18.15 -5.08
N ALA A 68 2.34 17.06 -4.38
CA ALA A 68 3.52 16.25 -4.60
C ALA A 68 3.50 15.63 -6.02
N ALA A 69 4.67 15.27 -6.53
CA ALA A 69 4.76 14.59 -7.82
C ALA A 69 4.10 13.23 -7.79
N TRP A 70 4.21 12.53 -6.66
CA TRP A 70 3.73 11.16 -6.46
C TRP A 70 2.87 11.05 -5.20
N GLN A 71 1.78 10.30 -5.28
CA GLN A 71 0.88 9.96 -4.19
C GLN A 71 0.88 8.44 -3.96
N ILE A 72 1.46 8.00 -2.85
CA ILE A 72 1.55 6.58 -2.49
C ILE A 72 0.67 6.29 -1.29
N VAL A 73 -0.31 5.42 -1.46
CA VAL A 73 -1.12 4.89 -0.35
C VAL A 73 -0.51 3.60 0.16
N PHE A 74 -0.39 3.44 1.47
CA PHE A 74 0.09 2.18 2.03
C PHE A 74 -0.75 1.74 3.23
N MET A 75 -0.87 0.41 3.37
CA MET A 75 -1.71 -0.24 4.37
C MET A 75 -1.21 -1.64 4.69
N HIS A 76 -1.82 -2.31 5.68
CA HIS A 76 -1.46 -3.68 6.00
C HIS A 76 -2.17 -4.70 5.11
N HIS A 77 -3.52 -4.71 5.09
CA HIS A 77 -4.28 -5.70 4.31
C HIS A 77 -4.38 -5.29 2.83
N PRO A 78 -4.10 -6.22 1.90
CA PRO A 78 -4.09 -5.92 0.48
C PRO A 78 -5.51 -5.86 -0.12
N PRO A 79 -5.84 -4.82 -0.93
CA PRO A 79 -7.08 -4.81 -1.72
C PRO A 79 -7.16 -5.95 -2.73
N TYR A 80 -6.01 -6.36 -3.25
CA TYR A 80 -5.85 -7.47 -4.19
C TYR A 80 -4.67 -8.33 -3.77
N SER A 81 -4.91 -9.63 -3.58
CA SER A 81 -3.88 -10.64 -3.32
C SER A 81 -4.33 -12.00 -3.78
N SER A 82 -3.43 -12.72 -4.43
CA SER A 82 -3.61 -14.12 -4.84
C SER A 82 -3.10 -15.11 -3.78
N ALA A 83 -2.57 -14.63 -2.66
CA ALA A 83 -1.97 -15.49 -1.65
C ALA A 83 -3.00 -16.01 -0.62
N SER A 84 -2.53 -16.64 0.45
CA SER A 84 -3.36 -17.45 1.34
C SER A 84 -4.47 -16.70 2.07
N HIS A 85 -4.22 -15.45 2.50
CA HIS A 85 -5.25 -14.62 3.14
C HIS A 85 -6.21 -14.02 2.12
N GLY A 86 -5.71 -13.71 0.91
CA GLY A 86 -6.51 -13.20 -0.18
C GLY A 86 -6.75 -11.70 -0.11
N SER A 87 -7.69 -11.25 -0.92
CA SER A 87 -8.02 -9.84 -1.08
C SER A 87 -8.96 -9.34 0.01
N SER A 88 -8.79 -8.09 0.44
CA SER A 88 -9.74 -7.35 1.28
C SER A 88 -10.62 -6.47 0.37
N GLU A 89 -11.80 -6.96 0.03
CA GLU A 89 -12.66 -6.31 -0.97
C GLU A 89 -13.16 -4.94 -0.52
N GLU A 90 -13.41 -4.75 0.77
CA GLU A 90 -13.80 -3.47 1.37
C GLU A 90 -12.78 -2.37 1.16
N LEU A 91 -11.50 -2.75 0.94
CA LEU A 91 -10.39 -1.83 0.67
C LEU A 91 -10.19 -1.53 -0.82
N ARG A 92 -11.05 -2.02 -1.71
CA ARG A 92 -11.02 -1.69 -3.13
C ARG A 92 -11.65 -0.32 -3.40
N TRP A 93 -11.02 0.70 -2.84
CA TRP A 93 -11.45 2.08 -3.03
C TRP A 93 -11.03 2.60 -4.40
N PRO A 94 -11.63 3.65 -4.93
CA PRO A 94 -11.28 4.20 -6.25
C PRO A 94 -10.01 5.06 -6.20
N TYR A 95 -8.89 4.47 -5.75
CA TYR A 95 -7.60 5.13 -5.52
C TYR A 95 -7.10 5.93 -6.72
N ALA A 96 -7.11 5.35 -7.93
CA ALA A 96 -6.71 6.04 -9.15
C ALA A 96 -7.56 7.29 -9.43
N LYS A 97 -8.89 7.18 -9.23
CA LYS A 97 -9.83 8.30 -9.40
C LYS A 97 -9.57 9.41 -8.38
N TRP A 98 -9.11 9.07 -7.19
CA TRP A 98 -8.80 10.02 -6.12
C TRP A 98 -7.42 10.67 -6.30
N GLY A 99 -6.57 10.12 -7.17
CA GLY A 99 -5.26 10.66 -7.52
C GLY A 99 -4.08 9.93 -6.91
N ALA A 100 -4.26 8.70 -6.41
CA ALA A 100 -3.13 7.86 -6.02
C ALA A 100 -2.43 7.28 -7.25
N ASP A 101 -1.10 7.16 -7.19
CA ASP A 101 -0.25 6.61 -8.24
C ASP A 101 0.14 5.15 -7.97
N LEU A 102 0.22 4.76 -6.69
CA LEU A 102 0.66 3.43 -6.26
C LEU A 102 0.00 3.06 -4.93
N VAL A 103 -0.38 1.80 -4.78
CA VAL A 103 -0.88 1.23 -3.51
C VAL A 103 0.05 0.12 -3.05
N LEU A 104 0.54 0.22 -1.81
CA LEU A 104 1.41 -0.77 -1.18
C LEU A 104 0.69 -1.46 -0.04
N ALA A 105 0.87 -2.77 0.07
CA ALA A 105 0.31 -3.57 1.16
C ALA A 105 1.27 -4.68 1.61
N GLY A 106 0.98 -5.25 2.76
CA GLY A 106 1.67 -6.37 3.35
C GLY A 106 0.75 -7.56 3.59
N HIS A 107 0.68 -8.04 4.85
CA HIS A 107 -0.19 -9.09 5.36
C HIS A 107 0.06 -10.47 4.76
N ASP A 108 -0.13 -10.67 3.47
CA ASP A 108 0.28 -11.91 2.79
C ASP A 108 1.81 -11.94 2.64
N HIS A 109 2.44 -12.99 3.17
CA HIS A 109 3.89 -13.14 3.15
C HIS A 109 4.37 -13.60 1.76
N THR A 110 4.11 -12.78 0.77
CA THR A 110 4.46 -12.95 -0.63
C THR A 110 4.93 -11.62 -1.21
N TYR A 111 5.46 -11.65 -2.42
CA TYR A 111 5.55 -10.50 -3.30
C TYR A 111 4.60 -10.71 -4.48
N GLU A 112 3.71 -9.76 -4.72
CA GLU A 112 2.82 -9.76 -5.87
C GLU A 112 2.61 -8.34 -6.39
N ARG A 113 2.72 -8.15 -7.71
CA ARG A 113 2.30 -6.93 -8.39
C ARG A 113 1.01 -7.19 -9.16
N VAL A 114 0.03 -6.34 -8.91
CA VAL A 114 -1.29 -6.39 -9.55
C VAL A 114 -1.55 -5.05 -10.24
N GLU A 115 -1.96 -5.08 -11.51
CA GLU A 115 -2.37 -3.90 -12.27
C GLU A 115 -3.88 -3.94 -12.45
N GLN A 116 -4.59 -3.05 -11.76
CA GLN A 116 -6.04 -3.08 -11.75
C GLN A 116 -6.63 -1.66 -11.66
N GLY A 117 -7.65 -1.38 -12.47
CA GLY A 117 -8.34 -0.09 -12.41
C GLY A 117 -7.46 1.14 -12.74
N GLY A 118 -6.40 0.95 -13.55
CA GLY A 118 -5.49 2.02 -13.96
C GLY A 118 -4.42 2.39 -12.94
N ILE A 119 -4.21 1.58 -11.90
CA ILE A 119 -3.19 1.80 -10.88
C ILE A 119 -2.46 0.49 -10.55
N VAL A 120 -1.24 0.60 -10.07
CA VAL A 120 -0.43 -0.53 -9.61
C VAL A 120 -0.65 -0.76 -8.11
N TYR A 121 -0.86 -2.02 -7.74
CA TYR A 121 -0.87 -2.51 -6.35
C TYR A 121 0.32 -3.43 -6.15
N VAL A 122 1.00 -3.30 -5.03
CA VAL A 122 2.07 -4.22 -4.65
C VAL A 122 1.80 -4.77 -3.26
N VAL A 123 1.77 -6.09 -3.16
CA VAL A 123 1.84 -6.82 -1.89
C VAL A 123 3.30 -7.17 -1.65
N ASN A 124 3.86 -6.77 -0.52
CA ASN A 124 5.20 -7.14 -0.10
C ASN A 124 5.24 -7.47 1.39
N GLY A 125 4.89 -8.71 1.72
CA GLY A 125 5.01 -9.26 3.07
C GLY A 125 6.24 -10.16 3.26
N LEU A 126 7.21 -10.14 2.33
CA LEU A 126 8.42 -10.98 2.41
C LEU A 126 9.54 -10.40 3.29
N GLY A 127 9.20 -9.52 4.25
CA GLY A 127 10.18 -8.87 5.11
C GLY A 127 10.85 -9.75 6.17
N GLY A 128 10.31 -10.95 6.47
CA GLY A 128 10.96 -11.78 7.50
C GLY A 128 10.19 -12.98 8.00
N ASN A 129 8.89 -13.06 7.82
CA ASN A 129 8.11 -14.21 8.26
C ASN A 129 7.99 -15.27 7.14
N ARG A 130 7.59 -16.52 7.50
CA ARG A 130 7.47 -17.65 6.57
C ARG A 130 6.58 -17.28 5.37
N PRO A 131 7.07 -17.48 4.13
CA PRO A 131 6.28 -17.21 2.94
C PRO A 131 5.03 -18.10 2.84
N TYR A 132 3.97 -17.53 2.27
CA TYR A 132 2.70 -18.22 2.01
C TYR A 132 2.61 -18.74 0.57
N PRO A 133 1.82 -19.80 0.31
CA PRO A 133 1.54 -20.23 -1.04
C PRO A 133 0.55 -19.28 -1.72
N PHE A 134 0.70 -19.14 -3.03
CA PHE A 134 -0.32 -18.56 -3.87
C PHE A 134 -1.47 -19.54 -4.12
N ARG A 135 -2.64 -18.97 -4.35
CA ARG A 135 -3.85 -19.64 -4.85
C ARG A 135 -4.04 -19.28 -6.33
N GLN A 136 -5.27 -19.16 -6.78
CA GLN A 136 -5.58 -18.68 -8.13
C GLN A 136 -5.22 -17.19 -8.27
N PRO A 137 -4.52 -16.82 -9.35
CA PRO A 137 -4.20 -15.41 -9.60
C PRO A 137 -5.47 -14.55 -9.66
N VAL A 138 -5.45 -13.41 -8.94
CA VAL A 138 -6.49 -12.39 -9.10
C VAL A 138 -6.36 -11.73 -10.48
N PRO A 139 -7.46 -11.20 -11.05
CA PRO A 139 -7.39 -10.41 -12.27
C PRO A 139 -6.36 -9.28 -12.14
N GLY A 140 -5.52 -9.11 -13.16
CA GLY A 140 -4.46 -8.11 -13.17
C GLY A 140 -3.15 -8.51 -12.46
N SER A 141 -3.05 -9.72 -11.88
CA SER A 141 -1.79 -10.24 -11.33
C SER A 141 -0.74 -10.37 -12.43
N VAL A 142 0.38 -9.66 -12.28
CA VAL A 142 1.46 -9.59 -13.27
C VAL A 142 2.64 -10.48 -12.89
N ILE A 143 3.01 -10.46 -11.62
CA ILE A 143 4.11 -11.27 -11.08
C ILE A 143 3.81 -11.74 -9.68
N GLN A 144 4.20 -12.96 -9.36
CA GLN A 144 4.06 -13.62 -8.08
C GLN A 144 5.40 -14.23 -7.64
N TYR A 145 5.81 -13.99 -6.39
CA TYR A 145 7.04 -14.55 -5.85
C TYR A 145 6.91 -14.83 -4.34
N GLN A 146 7.44 -16.00 -3.90
CA GLN A 146 7.33 -16.46 -2.50
C GLN A 146 8.52 -17.28 -2.00
N LYS A 147 9.69 -17.17 -2.66
CA LYS A 147 10.81 -18.09 -2.37
C LYS A 147 11.79 -17.54 -1.33
N ARG A 148 12.15 -16.26 -1.41
CA ARG A 148 13.17 -15.62 -0.57
C ARG A 148 12.64 -14.32 -0.01
N HIS A 149 13.07 -13.96 1.20
CA HIS A 149 12.80 -12.66 1.77
C HIS A 149 13.45 -11.56 0.94
N GLY A 150 12.93 -10.36 1.04
CA GLY A 150 13.41 -9.23 0.28
C GLY A 150 12.78 -7.92 0.71
N ALA A 151 13.19 -6.87 0.02
CA ALA A 151 12.66 -5.54 0.24
C ALA A 151 12.31 -4.87 -1.09
N GLN A 152 11.34 -3.97 -1.04
CA GLN A 152 11.00 -3.09 -2.14
C GLN A 152 11.73 -1.76 -1.97
N PHE A 153 12.40 -1.33 -3.02
CA PHE A 153 13.08 -0.05 -3.14
C PHE A 153 12.27 0.83 -4.09
N ILE A 154 12.00 2.06 -3.67
CA ILE A 154 11.31 3.06 -4.48
C ILE A 154 12.22 4.27 -4.60
N GLU A 155 12.56 4.63 -5.82
CA GLU A 155 13.30 5.83 -6.18
C GLU A 155 12.36 6.75 -6.96
N ALA A 156 12.18 7.98 -6.50
CA ALA A 156 11.27 8.93 -7.12
C ALA A 156 11.97 10.25 -7.44
N SER A 157 11.70 10.75 -8.64
CA SER A 157 11.97 12.11 -9.08
C SER A 157 10.64 12.81 -9.39
N LYS A 158 10.69 14.07 -9.83
CA LYS A 158 9.46 14.77 -10.24
C LYS A 158 8.76 14.16 -11.46
N SER A 159 9.47 13.41 -12.28
CA SER A 159 8.94 12.87 -13.54
C SER A 159 8.82 11.34 -13.56
N THR A 160 9.60 10.63 -12.76
CA THR A 160 9.69 9.17 -12.83
C THR A 160 9.74 8.58 -11.42
N LEU A 161 8.95 7.54 -11.17
CA LEU A 161 9.04 6.68 -10.00
C LEU A 161 9.47 5.29 -10.46
N VAL A 162 10.55 4.77 -9.89
CA VAL A 162 11.05 3.41 -10.16
C VAL A 162 10.87 2.58 -8.90
N SER A 163 10.24 1.42 -9.05
CA SER A 163 10.07 0.44 -8.00
C SER A 163 10.78 -0.85 -8.35
N ARG A 164 11.51 -1.43 -7.40
CA ARG A 164 12.25 -2.68 -7.57
C ARG A 164 12.12 -3.53 -6.31
N PHE A 165 11.69 -4.77 -6.46
CA PHE A 165 11.77 -5.77 -5.40
C PHE A 165 13.04 -6.61 -5.58
N SER A 166 13.90 -6.62 -4.56
CA SER A 166 15.13 -7.39 -4.54
C SER A 166 15.18 -8.30 -3.31
N THR A 167 15.64 -9.52 -3.53
CA THR A 167 15.80 -10.52 -2.46
C THR A 167 17.03 -10.23 -1.60
N ILE A 168 17.13 -10.91 -0.44
CA ILE A 168 18.31 -10.88 0.43
C ILE A 168 19.58 -11.37 -0.30
N ASP A 169 19.42 -12.18 -1.35
CA ASP A 169 20.52 -12.67 -2.20
C ASP A 169 20.86 -11.66 -3.32
N ARG A 170 20.27 -10.46 -3.31
CA ARG A 170 20.45 -9.38 -4.29
C ARG A 170 19.92 -9.68 -5.70
N GLU A 171 19.06 -10.69 -5.83
CA GLU A 171 18.35 -10.95 -7.07
C GLU A 171 17.18 -9.97 -7.22
N THR A 172 17.08 -9.28 -8.35
CA THR A 172 15.92 -8.47 -8.68
C THR A 172 14.84 -9.36 -9.29
N ILE A 173 13.72 -9.48 -8.61
CA ILE A 173 12.58 -10.30 -9.03
C ILE A 173 11.62 -9.51 -9.90
N ASP A 174 11.39 -8.25 -9.54
CA ASP A 174 10.50 -7.36 -10.28
C ASP A 174 11.05 -5.94 -10.29
N ALA A 175 10.83 -5.24 -11.38
CA ALA A 175 11.08 -3.82 -11.51
C ALA A 175 10.07 -3.20 -12.49
N PHE A 176 9.55 -2.03 -12.14
CA PHE A 176 8.68 -1.24 -13.00
C PHE A 176 8.93 0.25 -12.77
N SER A 177 8.51 1.06 -13.74
CA SER A 177 8.52 2.51 -13.63
C SER A 177 7.15 3.09 -13.92
N LEU A 178 6.87 4.21 -13.26
CA LEU A 178 5.72 5.06 -13.54
C LEU A 178 6.24 6.42 -14.01
N GLU A 179 5.61 6.96 -15.03
CA GLU A 179 5.86 8.32 -15.48
C GLU A 179 4.83 9.27 -14.88
N ALA A 180 5.27 10.41 -14.36
CA ALA A 180 4.34 11.40 -13.84
C ALA A 180 3.38 11.85 -14.95
N PRO A 181 2.07 11.90 -14.69
CA PRO A 181 1.13 12.44 -15.65
C PRO A 181 1.56 13.87 -16.01
N ALA A 182 1.54 14.18 -17.32
CA ALA A 182 1.83 15.53 -17.78
C ALA A 182 0.85 16.49 -17.05
N LYS A 183 1.34 17.23 -16.07
CA LYS A 183 0.52 18.28 -15.42
C LYS A 183 0.23 19.34 -16.48
N PRO A 184 -1.02 19.78 -16.66
CA PRO A 184 -1.29 20.92 -17.52
C PRO A 184 -0.40 22.09 -17.06
N ALA A 185 0.23 22.76 -18.01
CA ALA A 185 1.01 23.96 -17.72
C ALA A 185 0.12 24.99 -16.98
N PRO A 186 0.66 25.70 -16.01
CA PRO A 186 -0.09 26.68 -15.23
C PRO A 186 -0.70 27.79 -16.09
#